data_5b37f107f12e2eb1b834444a15a12245
#
_entry.id   5b37f107f12e2eb1b834444a15a12245
#
_cell.length_a   1.000
_cell.length_b   1.000
_cell.length_c   1.000
_cell.angle_alpha   90.00
_cell.angle_beta   90.00
_cell.angle_gamma   90.00
#
_symmetry.space_group_name_H-M   'P 1'
#
loop_
_entity.id
_entity.type
_entity.pdbx_description
1 polymer ?
#
loop_
_entity_poly.entity_id
_entity_poly.type
_entity_poly.pdbx_seq_one_letter_code
_entity_poly.pdbx_strand_id
1 'polypeptide(L)'
;VVLMWSKVRQGDAIILLVDDALGSDSFLKEVFLNAGNAIGKKVYIFTVDQALEKIPKAVAGKKHYYVISKKIEQLYQLSKHGIDFGDEIIFGTASKAEGTRKVYNNIYLSEDDIQHCDELAQKGIKIQFKLIPDEQGLSWETVKNNLKKGE
;
A
#
# COMPACT_ATOMS: atom_id res chain seq x y z
N VAL A 1 7.58 -8.61 3.66
CA VAL A 1 6.92 -7.99 2.50
C VAL A 1 7.95 -7.68 1.43
N VAL A 2 8.88 -6.77 1.69
CA VAL A 2 9.82 -6.25 0.68
C VAL A 2 10.67 -7.36 0.03
N LEU A 3 11.21 -8.30 0.81
CA LEU A 3 12.06 -9.38 0.30
C LEU A 3 11.34 -10.31 -0.68
N MET A 4 10.08 -10.63 -0.42
CA MET A 4 9.30 -11.53 -1.28
C MET A 4 8.82 -10.83 -2.55
N TRP A 5 8.27 -9.64 -2.40
CA TRP A 5 7.68 -8.90 -3.51
C TRP A 5 8.72 -8.32 -4.46
N SER A 6 9.90 -7.94 -3.97
CA SER A 6 10.98 -7.42 -4.81
C SER A 6 11.55 -8.45 -5.79
N LYS A 7 11.36 -9.74 -5.52
CA LYS A 7 11.77 -10.83 -6.43
C LYS A 7 10.81 -11.01 -7.60
N VAL A 8 9.54 -10.68 -7.40
CA VAL A 8 8.47 -10.88 -8.39
C VAL A 8 8.21 -9.63 -9.20
N ARG A 9 8.38 -8.48 -8.60
CA ARG A 9 8.16 -7.19 -9.23
C ARG A 9 9.45 -6.40 -9.31
N GLN A 10 9.81 -5.98 -10.52
CA GLN A 10 11.01 -5.17 -10.73
C GLN A 10 10.75 -3.73 -10.29
N GLY A 11 11.66 -3.19 -9.50
CA GLY A 11 11.63 -1.81 -9.05
C GLY A 11 13.01 -1.37 -8.59
N ASP A 12 13.35 -0.13 -8.87
CA ASP A 12 14.67 0.44 -8.57
C ASP A 12 14.77 0.94 -7.14
N ALA A 13 13.64 1.40 -6.60
CA ALA A 13 13.58 1.99 -5.26
C ALA A 13 12.21 1.78 -4.62
N ILE A 14 12.15 2.04 -3.33
CA ILE A 14 10.95 1.90 -2.51
C ILE A 14 10.56 3.25 -1.95
N ILE A 15 9.30 3.62 -2.07
CA ILE A 15 8.71 4.77 -1.37
C ILE A 15 7.84 4.20 -0.26
N LEU A 16 8.22 4.45 0.98
CA LEU A 16 7.48 4.06 2.17
C LEU A 16 6.66 5.24 2.68
N LEU A 17 5.35 5.11 2.68
CA LEU A 17 4.44 6.10 3.24
C LEU A 17 4.28 5.85 4.74
N VAL A 18 4.50 6.88 5.52
CA VAL A 18 4.46 6.83 6.98
C VAL A 18 3.54 7.92 7.53
N ASP A 19 3.07 7.74 8.76
CA ASP A 19 2.38 8.81 9.49
C ASP A 19 3.39 9.85 10.01
N ASP A 20 2.86 10.98 10.50
CA ASP A 20 3.72 12.08 10.96
C ASP A 20 4.59 11.68 12.16
N ALA A 21 4.09 10.82 13.04
CA ALA A 21 4.84 10.33 14.20
C ALA A 21 6.07 9.53 13.75
N LEU A 22 5.90 8.58 12.83
CA LEU A 22 7.01 7.80 12.28
C LEU A 22 7.91 8.68 11.39
N GLY A 23 7.35 9.64 10.69
CA GLY A 23 8.09 10.61 9.89
C GLY A 23 9.07 11.45 10.71
N SER A 24 8.81 11.62 12.01
CA SER A 24 9.66 12.34 12.95
C SER A 24 10.62 11.44 13.75
N ASP A 25 10.47 10.12 13.64
CA ASP A 25 11.27 9.13 14.39
C ASP A 25 12.52 8.75 13.59
N SER A 26 13.65 9.33 13.94
CA SER A 26 14.93 9.09 13.26
C SER A 26 15.43 7.65 13.39
N PHE A 27 15.15 6.98 14.52
CA PHE A 27 15.56 5.59 14.74
C PHE A 27 14.79 4.63 13.83
N LEU A 28 13.48 4.78 13.75
CA LEU A 28 12.66 3.93 12.87
C LEU A 28 12.96 4.18 11.39
N LYS A 29 13.24 5.42 11.01
CA LYS A 29 13.72 5.73 9.65
C LYS A 29 15.00 4.98 9.32
N GLU A 30 15.96 4.98 10.23
CA GLU A 30 17.23 4.27 10.05
C GLU A 30 17.03 2.76 9.88
N VAL A 31 16.13 2.16 10.66
CA VAL A 31 15.78 0.74 10.52
C VAL A 31 15.27 0.42 9.11
N PHE A 32 14.36 1.24 8.56
CA PHE A 32 13.84 1.04 7.21
C PHE A 32 14.88 1.29 6.12
N LEU A 33 15.74 2.28 6.28
CA LEU A 33 16.83 2.55 5.33
C LEU A 33 17.81 1.37 5.30
N ASN A 34 18.17 0.83 6.45
CA ASN A 34 19.05 -0.34 6.54
C ASN A 34 18.42 -1.60 5.91
N ALA A 35 17.11 -1.79 6.09
CA ALA A 35 16.41 -2.89 5.44
C ALA A 35 16.45 -2.78 3.91
N GLY A 36 16.32 -1.58 3.36
CA GLY A 36 16.48 -1.32 1.93
C GLY A 36 17.89 -1.62 1.44
N ASN A 37 18.91 -1.17 2.17
CA ASN A 37 20.29 -1.42 1.84
C ASN A 37 20.62 -2.92 1.80
N ALA A 38 20.04 -3.71 2.71
CA ALA A 38 20.24 -5.15 2.77
C ALA A 38 19.76 -5.88 1.49
N ILE A 39 18.83 -5.31 0.75
CA ILE A 39 18.32 -5.86 -0.52
C ILE A 39 18.80 -5.09 -1.74
N GLY A 40 19.74 -4.16 -1.56
CA GLY A 40 20.29 -3.35 -2.65
C GLY A 40 19.31 -2.35 -3.25
N LYS A 41 18.30 -1.90 -2.49
CA LYS A 41 17.31 -0.93 -2.93
C LYS A 41 17.33 0.31 -2.06
N LYS A 42 17.22 1.48 -2.71
CA LYS A 42 17.09 2.75 -2.00
C LYS A 42 15.66 2.89 -1.46
N VAL A 43 15.55 3.32 -0.20
CA VAL A 43 14.26 3.57 0.45
C VAL A 43 14.09 5.06 0.67
N TYR A 44 12.96 5.61 0.24
CA TYR A 44 12.53 6.97 0.53
C TYR A 44 11.37 6.88 1.52
N ILE A 45 11.44 7.64 2.58
CA ILE A 45 10.40 7.65 3.62
C ILE A 45 9.70 9.01 3.57
N PHE A 46 8.42 8.99 3.24
CA PHE A 46 7.61 10.19 3.11
C PHE A 46 6.34 10.10 3.94
N THR A 47 5.95 11.20 4.56
CA THR A 47 4.56 11.42 4.97
C THR A 47 3.71 11.64 3.72
N VAL A 48 2.37 11.61 3.87
CA VAL A 48 1.46 11.88 2.74
C VAL A 48 1.75 13.27 2.13
N ASP A 49 1.94 14.28 2.97
CA ASP A 49 2.23 15.65 2.49
C ASP A 49 3.53 15.71 1.67
N GLN A 50 4.58 15.04 2.14
CA GLN A 50 5.84 14.95 1.40
C GLN A 50 5.66 14.16 0.10
N ALA A 51 4.87 13.10 0.12
CA ALA A 51 4.60 12.28 -1.05
C ALA A 51 3.84 13.06 -2.13
N LEU A 52 2.91 13.93 -1.75
CA LEU A 52 2.17 14.78 -2.70
C LEU A 52 3.11 15.67 -3.53
N GLU A 53 4.23 16.09 -2.95
CA GLU A 53 5.24 16.88 -3.65
C GLU A 53 6.24 16.00 -4.42
N LYS A 54 6.69 14.90 -3.82
CA LYS A 54 7.83 14.12 -4.31
C LYS A 54 7.45 13.06 -5.34
N ILE A 55 6.28 12.42 -5.22
CA ILE A 55 5.89 11.35 -6.15
C ILE A 55 5.73 11.85 -7.59
N PRO A 56 5.10 12.99 -7.89
CA PRO A 56 5.03 13.48 -9.27
C PRO A 56 6.41 13.66 -9.92
N LYS A 57 7.39 14.10 -9.16
CA LYS A 57 8.78 14.25 -9.64
C LYS A 57 9.44 12.89 -9.90
N ALA A 58 9.16 11.89 -9.06
CA ALA A 58 9.66 10.54 -9.20
C ALA A 58 9.07 9.84 -10.44
N VAL A 59 7.76 9.98 -10.67
CA VAL A 59 7.06 9.39 -11.82
C VAL A 59 7.53 9.99 -13.15
N ALA A 60 7.92 11.26 -13.15
CA ALA A 60 8.47 11.92 -14.35
C ALA A 60 9.85 11.37 -14.77
N GLY A 61 10.55 10.64 -13.88
CA GLY A 61 11.83 9.99 -14.15
C GLY A 61 11.65 8.62 -14.81
N LYS A 62 12.81 7.98 -15.11
CA LYS A 62 12.85 6.65 -15.78
C LYS A 62 12.87 5.48 -14.80
N LYS A 63 12.93 5.73 -13.49
CA LYS A 63 13.02 4.69 -12.47
C LYS A 63 11.65 4.15 -12.11
N HIS A 64 11.59 2.86 -11.78
CA HIS A 64 10.40 2.21 -11.26
C HIS A 64 10.44 2.17 -9.74
N TYR A 65 9.36 2.56 -9.11
CA TYR A 65 9.23 2.62 -7.66
C TYR A 65 8.15 1.68 -7.15
N TYR A 66 8.41 1.08 -5.98
CA TYR A 66 7.35 0.47 -5.17
C TYR A 66 6.85 1.50 -4.18
N VAL A 67 5.54 1.63 -4.09
CA VAL A 67 4.92 2.42 -3.01
C VAL A 67 4.37 1.44 -1.98
N ILE A 68 4.85 1.56 -0.75
CA ILE A 68 4.40 0.74 0.38
C ILE A 68 3.72 1.66 1.39
N SER A 69 2.50 1.32 1.75
CA SER A 69 1.71 2.06 2.72
C SER A 69 1.21 1.13 3.82
N LYS A 70 1.19 1.62 5.04
CA LYS A 70 0.62 0.89 6.17
C LYS A 70 -0.91 0.88 6.15
N LYS A 71 -1.53 1.92 5.58
CA LYS A 71 -2.98 2.11 5.58
C LYS A 71 -3.46 2.47 4.18
N ILE A 72 -4.60 1.89 3.78
CA ILE A 72 -5.24 2.23 2.50
C ILE A 72 -5.63 3.72 2.41
N GLU A 73 -5.92 4.34 3.54
CA GLU A 73 -6.22 5.76 3.62
C GLU A 73 -5.12 6.63 3.00
N GLN A 74 -3.84 6.28 3.23
CA GLN A 74 -2.71 7.01 2.68
C GLN A 74 -2.72 7.00 1.14
N LEU A 75 -2.98 5.85 0.53
CA LEU A 75 -3.12 5.73 -0.92
C LEU A 75 -4.36 6.47 -1.43
N TYR A 76 -5.45 6.39 -0.69
CA TYR A 76 -6.67 7.14 -1.01
C TYR A 76 -6.43 8.65 -1.02
N GLN A 77 -5.70 9.18 -0.05
CA GLN A 77 -5.34 10.61 -0.01
C GLN A 77 -4.48 11.01 -1.22
N LEU A 78 -3.50 10.19 -1.59
CA LEU A 78 -2.71 10.44 -2.81
C LEU A 78 -3.61 10.48 -4.05
N SER A 79 -4.48 9.51 -4.20
CA SER A 79 -5.40 9.44 -5.34
C SER A 79 -6.37 10.62 -5.38
N LYS A 80 -6.88 11.04 -4.23
CA LYS A 80 -7.80 12.20 -4.10
C LYS A 80 -7.14 13.49 -4.58
N HIS A 81 -5.83 13.63 -4.40
CA HIS A 81 -5.07 14.78 -4.86
C HIS A 81 -4.48 14.61 -6.27
N GLY A 82 -4.94 13.63 -7.02
CA GLY A 82 -4.57 13.42 -8.41
C GLY A 82 -3.20 12.76 -8.62
N ILE A 83 -2.62 12.15 -7.59
CA ILE A 83 -1.36 11.42 -7.72
C ILE A 83 -1.63 10.05 -8.35
N ASP A 84 -0.95 9.77 -9.45
CA ASP A 84 -0.92 8.46 -10.07
C ASP A 84 0.23 7.64 -9.48
N PHE A 85 -0.10 6.62 -8.71
CA PHE A 85 0.86 5.67 -8.13
C PHE A 85 0.76 4.28 -8.78
N GLY A 86 0.07 4.19 -9.93
CA GLY A 86 -0.13 2.95 -10.67
C GLY A 86 -1.60 2.51 -10.69
N ASP A 87 -1.83 1.39 -11.31
CA ASP A 87 -3.17 0.83 -11.58
C ASP A 87 -3.51 -0.40 -10.74
N GLU A 88 -2.61 -0.82 -9.85
CA GLU A 88 -2.79 -2.01 -9.01
C GLU A 88 -2.37 -1.75 -7.57
N ILE A 89 -3.18 -2.21 -6.64
CA ILE A 89 -2.88 -2.25 -5.21
C ILE A 89 -2.94 -3.71 -4.75
N ILE A 90 -1.91 -4.13 -4.02
CA ILE A 90 -1.90 -5.43 -3.35
C ILE A 90 -2.05 -5.18 -1.84
N PHE A 91 -3.16 -5.62 -1.30
CA PHE A 91 -3.47 -5.51 0.11
C PHE A 91 -2.90 -6.73 0.85
N GLY A 92 -1.98 -6.49 1.76
CA GLY A 92 -1.37 -7.51 2.59
C GLY A 92 -2.02 -7.60 3.97
N THR A 93 -1.24 -8.05 4.96
CA THR A 93 -1.72 -8.23 6.34
C THR A 93 -2.30 -6.95 6.93
N ALA A 94 -3.51 -7.06 7.48
CA ALA A 94 -4.16 -6.01 8.27
C ALA A 94 -4.81 -6.64 9.49
N SER A 95 -4.31 -6.32 10.68
CA SER A 95 -4.67 -6.97 11.92
C SER A 95 -6.13 -6.73 12.33
N LYS A 96 -6.70 -7.70 13.01
CA LYS A 96 -8.03 -7.58 13.60
C LYS A 96 -8.05 -6.44 14.64
N ALA A 97 -9.06 -5.62 14.53
CA ALA A 97 -9.33 -4.54 15.49
C ALA A 97 -10.84 -4.41 15.68
N GLU A 98 -11.26 -3.65 16.69
CA GLU A 98 -12.68 -3.36 16.89
C GLU A 98 -13.28 -2.66 15.66
N GLY A 99 -14.46 -3.08 15.26
CA GLY A 99 -15.14 -2.53 14.09
C GLY A 99 -14.62 -3.01 12.75
N THR A 100 -13.71 -3.98 12.73
CA THR A 100 -13.20 -4.55 11.48
C THR A 100 -13.89 -5.87 11.11
N ARG A 101 -13.94 -6.14 9.82
CA ARG A 101 -14.51 -7.37 9.25
C ARG A 101 -13.41 -8.15 8.54
N LYS A 102 -13.37 -9.48 8.73
CA LYS A 102 -12.44 -10.35 8.02
C LYS A 102 -12.81 -10.44 6.54
N VAL A 103 -11.88 -10.13 5.66
CA VAL A 103 -12.05 -10.22 4.19
C VAL A 103 -11.20 -11.30 3.55
N TYR A 104 -10.09 -11.65 4.18
CA TYR A 104 -9.16 -12.69 3.75
C TYR A 104 -8.33 -13.17 4.95
N ASN A 105 -7.51 -14.19 4.80
CA ASN A 105 -6.63 -14.65 5.87
C ASN A 105 -5.72 -13.50 6.36
N ASN A 106 -5.78 -13.21 7.64
CA ASN A 106 -5.00 -12.14 8.28
C ASN A 106 -5.23 -10.74 7.68
N ILE A 107 -6.36 -10.53 7.01
CA ILE A 107 -6.75 -9.22 6.49
C ILE A 107 -8.14 -8.86 6.99
N TYR A 108 -8.19 -7.79 7.78
CA TYR A 108 -9.41 -7.23 8.37
C TYR A 108 -9.54 -5.79 7.94
N LEU A 109 -10.73 -5.37 7.51
CA LEU A 109 -11.00 -4.01 7.06
C LEU A 109 -12.05 -3.35 7.94
N SER A 110 -11.84 -2.06 8.24
CA SER A 110 -12.87 -1.18 8.81
C SER A 110 -13.86 -0.75 7.71
N GLU A 111 -14.97 -0.17 8.10
CA GLU A 111 -15.92 0.41 7.13
C GLU A 111 -15.27 1.52 6.29
N ASP A 112 -14.40 2.34 6.90
CA ASP A 112 -13.64 3.36 6.17
C ASP A 112 -12.69 2.73 5.15
N ASP A 113 -11.99 1.66 5.52
CA ASP A 113 -11.12 0.93 4.58
C ASP A 113 -11.91 0.37 3.41
N ILE A 114 -13.09 -0.19 3.67
CA ILE A 114 -13.99 -0.73 2.65
C ILE A 114 -14.42 0.38 1.68
N GLN A 115 -14.80 1.54 2.20
CA GLN A 115 -15.17 2.69 1.39
C GLN A 115 -14.00 3.19 0.53
N HIS A 116 -12.80 3.28 1.10
CA HIS A 116 -11.60 3.69 0.37
C HIS A 116 -11.26 2.70 -0.76
N CYS A 117 -11.36 1.41 -0.50
CA CYS A 117 -11.17 0.38 -1.54
C CYS A 117 -12.18 0.54 -2.68
N ASP A 118 -13.44 0.76 -2.34
CA ASP A 118 -14.50 0.92 -3.35
C ASP A 118 -14.27 2.15 -4.23
N GLU A 119 -13.94 3.28 -3.62
CA GLU A 119 -13.65 4.52 -4.36
C GLU A 119 -12.41 4.39 -5.26
N LEU A 120 -11.34 3.75 -4.77
CA LEU A 120 -10.15 3.49 -5.57
C LEU A 120 -10.44 2.52 -6.73
N ALA A 121 -11.24 1.49 -6.49
CA ALA A 121 -11.65 0.54 -7.54
C ALA A 121 -12.50 1.22 -8.62
N GLN A 122 -13.36 2.16 -8.24
CA GLN A 122 -14.17 2.94 -9.20
C GLN A 122 -13.32 3.82 -10.11
N LYS A 123 -12.11 4.19 -9.68
CA LYS A 123 -11.14 4.92 -10.50
C LYS A 123 -10.36 4.02 -11.46
N GLY A 124 -10.65 2.72 -11.49
CA GLY A 124 -9.98 1.77 -12.35
C GLY A 124 -8.75 1.10 -11.73
N ILE A 125 -8.51 1.30 -10.43
CA ILE A 125 -7.40 0.66 -9.73
C ILE A 125 -7.81 -0.76 -9.36
N LYS A 126 -6.99 -1.74 -9.78
CA LYS A 126 -7.18 -3.14 -9.45
C LYS A 126 -6.67 -3.40 -8.04
N ILE A 127 -7.53 -3.88 -7.15
CA ILE A 127 -7.17 -4.22 -5.77
C ILE A 127 -7.23 -5.72 -5.58
N GLN A 128 -6.14 -6.31 -5.12
CA GLN A 128 -6.02 -7.73 -4.80
C GLN A 128 -5.62 -7.91 -3.34
N PHE A 129 -6.13 -8.96 -2.73
CA PHE A 129 -5.82 -9.34 -1.35
C PHE A 129 -4.98 -10.61 -1.39
N LYS A 130 -3.71 -10.48 -1.03
CA LYS A 130 -2.72 -11.58 -1.01
C LYS A 130 -1.72 -11.35 0.10
N LEU A 131 -1.29 -12.40 0.75
CA LEU A 131 -0.22 -12.33 1.75
C LEU A 131 1.15 -12.54 1.13
N ILE A 132 1.24 -13.40 0.11
CA ILE A 132 2.48 -13.72 -0.60
C ILE A 132 2.26 -13.69 -2.12
N PRO A 133 3.32 -13.48 -2.92
CA PRO A 133 3.20 -13.39 -4.39
C PRO A 133 2.56 -14.60 -5.05
N ASP A 134 2.85 -15.80 -4.56
CA ASP A 134 2.43 -17.07 -5.17
C ASP A 134 0.96 -17.43 -4.87
N GLU A 135 0.30 -16.70 -3.97
CA GLU A 135 -1.12 -16.89 -3.70
C GLU A 135 -1.99 -16.38 -4.85
N GLN A 136 -3.09 -17.08 -5.10
CA GLN A 136 -4.12 -16.58 -6.00
C GLN A 136 -4.79 -15.33 -5.40
N GLY A 137 -5.05 -15.34 -4.11
CA GLY A 137 -5.71 -14.23 -3.40
C GLY A 137 -7.16 -14.02 -3.82
N LEU A 138 -7.69 -12.86 -3.46
CA LEU A 138 -9.04 -12.43 -3.84
C LEU A 138 -8.98 -11.03 -4.46
N SER A 139 -9.82 -10.80 -5.47
CA SER A 139 -10.05 -9.46 -6.02
C SER A 139 -10.96 -8.65 -5.11
N TRP A 140 -10.92 -7.33 -5.24
CA TRP A 140 -11.88 -6.45 -4.53
C TRP A 140 -13.33 -6.79 -4.86
N GLU A 141 -13.63 -7.09 -6.12
CA GLU A 141 -14.99 -7.47 -6.53
C GLU A 141 -15.48 -8.69 -5.77
N THR A 142 -14.66 -9.72 -5.65
CA THR A 142 -15.00 -10.94 -4.89
C THR A 142 -15.19 -10.60 -3.40
N VAL A 143 -14.29 -9.82 -2.81
CA VAL A 143 -14.40 -9.39 -1.40
C VAL A 143 -15.68 -8.59 -1.19
N LYS A 144 -15.98 -7.63 -2.06
CA LYS A 144 -17.19 -6.81 -1.98
C LYS A 144 -18.46 -7.66 -2.02
N ASN A 145 -18.53 -8.65 -2.92
CA ASN A 145 -19.64 -9.58 -3.01
C ASN A 145 -19.79 -10.43 -1.74
N ASN A 146 -18.68 -10.90 -1.18
CA ASN A 146 -18.70 -11.67 0.07
C ASN A 146 -19.16 -10.83 1.26
N LEU A 147 -18.77 -9.56 1.31
CA LEU A 147 -19.24 -8.64 2.36
C LEU A 147 -20.75 -8.39 2.29
N LYS A 148 -21.31 -8.29 1.10
CA LYS A 148 -22.77 -8.16 0.90
C LYS A 148 -23.54 -9.41 1.34
N LYS A 149 -22.98 -10.60 1.13
CA LYS A 149 -23.61 -11.87 1.54
C LYS A 149 -23.57 -12.09 3.05
N GLY A 150 -22.64 -11.46 3.75
CA GLY A 150 -22.51 -11.56 5.20
C GLY A 150 -23.38 -10.58 5.99
N GLU A 151 -24.14 -9.74 5.32
CA GLU A 151 -25.09 -8.80 5.93
C GLU A 151 -26.43 -9.44 6.26
#